data_386ff390a9b93dc8c4fa732eeb855da0
#
_entry.id   386ff390a9b93dc8c4fa732eeb855da0
#
_cell.length_a   1.000
_cell.length_b   1.000
_cell.length_c   1.000
_cell.angle_alpha   90.00
_cell.angle_beta   90.00
_cell.angle_gamma   90.00
#
_symmetry.space_group_name_H-M   'P 1'
#
loop_
_entity.id
_entity.type
_entity.pdbx_description
1 polymer ?
#
loop_
_entity_poly.entity_id
_entity_poly.type
_entity_poly.pdbx_seq_one_letter_code
_entity_poly.pdbx_strand_id
1 'polypeptide(L)'
;MASPPPNAAQFISDLLNAVHDVTGRRPPPTWTHIDKIQRKLGIANADAVEAGIRLAVAKGWLRSDGDPASSVTLTVDGIKLIGPKPTGG
;
A
#
# COMPACT_ATOMS: atom_id res chain seq x y z
N MET A 1 -27.14 3.26 9.75
CA MET A 1 -26.39 4.11 9.07
C MET A 1 -25.05 3.65 8.78
N ALA A 2 -24.84 3.37 7.65
CA ALA A 2 -23.58 2.84 7.33
C ALA A 2 -22.67 3.99 7.14
N SER A 3 -21.96 4.27 8.12
CA SER A 3 -20.87 5.11 7.85
C SER A 3 -20.02 4.41 6.88
N PRO A 4 -19.47 5.14 5.97
CA PRO A 4 -18.43 4.59 5.16
C PRO A 4 -17.40 4.00 6.10
N PRO A 5 -16.78 2.93 5.71
CA PRO A 5 -15.71 2.44 6.50
C PRO A 5 -14.87 3.64 6.78
N PRO A 6 -14.66 3.88 8.00
CA PRO A 6 -14.09 5.11 8.42
C PRO A 6 -12.83 5.39 7.69
N ASN A 7 -12.40 4.47 6.89
CA ASN A 7 -11.04 4.63 6.66
C ASN A 7 -10.57 4.02 5.40
N ALA A 8 -11.24 4.35 4.31
CA ALA A 8 -10.61 4.12 3.03
C ALA A 8 -9.25 4.80 3.01
N ALA A 9 -9.18 6.02 3.51
CA ALA A 9 -7.90 6.73 3.58
C ALA A 9 -6.93 6.05 4.53
N GLN A 10 -7.42 5.57 5.67
CA GLN A 10 -6.58 4.86 6.61
C GLN A 10 -6.10 3.55 6.03
N PHE A 11 -6.97 2.84 5.32
CA PHE A 11 -6.57 1.59 4.69
C PHE A 11 -5.49 1.82 3.65
N ILE A 12 -5.62 2.86 2.84
CA ILE A 12 -4.60 3.18 1.84
C ILE A 12 -3.28 3.53 2.52
N SER A 13 -3.34 4.31 3.58
CA SER A 13 -2.14 4.65 4.34
C SER A 13 -1.49 3.39 4.91
N ASP A 14 -2.27 2.49 5.47
CA ASP A 14 -1.76 1.23 6.00
C ASP A 14 -1.14 0.38 4.89
N LEU A 15 -1.77 0.37 3.73
CA LEU A 15 -1.27 -0.37 2.58
C LEU A 15 0.09 0.17 2.13
N LEU A 16 0.21 1.48 2.01
CA LEU A 16 1.46 2.09 1.59
C LEU A 16 2.56 1.86 2.63
N ASN A 17 2.22 1.96 3.90
CA ASN A 17 3.18 1.68 4.97
C ASN A 17 3.60 0.21 4.95
N ALA A 18 2.68 -0.70 4.67
CA ALA A 18 3.00 -2.11 4.59
C ALA A 18 3.99 -2.38 3.45
N VAL A 19 3.76 -1.76 2.29
CA VAL A 19 4.68 -1.89 1.16
C VAL A 19 6.06 -1.37 1.57
N HIS A 20 6.09 -0.23 2.22
CA HIS A 20 7.35 0.37 2.64
C HIS A 20 8.09 -0.54 3.63
N ASP A 21 7.36 -1.07 4.62
CA ASP A 21 7.96 -1.95 5.62
C ASP A 21 8.47 -3.25 5.01
N VAL A 22 7.68 -3.86 4.12
CA VAL A 22 8.05 -5.12 3.49
C VAL A 22 9.30 -4.95 2.61
N THR A 23 9.46 -3.79 2.01
CA THR A 23 10.63 -3.51 1.18
C THR A 23 11.82 -3.01 1.99
N GLY A 24 11.74 -3.04 3.31
CA GLY A 24 12.83 -2.63 4.17
C GLY A 24 12.98 -1.12 4.25
N ARG A 25 11.91 -0.40 3.93
CA ARG A 25 11.86 1.06 3.94
C ARG A 25 12.90 1.67 3.01
N ARG A 26 13.15 0.97 1.92
CA ARG A 26 14.12 1.43 0.93
C ARG A 26 13.47 2.42 -0.02
N PRO A 27 14.28 3.29 -0.65
CA PRO A 27 13.74 4.21 -1.63
C PRO A 27 13.21 3.46 -2.85
N PRO A 28 12.20 4.00 -3.54
CA PRO A 28 11.70 3.38 -4.75
C PRO A 28 12.71 3.50 -5.90
N PRO A 29 12.62 2.63 -6.85
CA PRO A 29 11.67 1.52 -6.88
C PRO A 29 12.21 0.30 -6.13
N THR A 30 11.40 -0.27 -5.28
CA THR A 30 11.76 -1.53 -4.63
C THR A 30 10.52 -2.42 -4.67
N TRP A 31 10.58 -3.46 -5.46
CA TRP A 31 9.42 -4.29 -5.75
C TRP A 31 9.23 -5.36 -4.69
N THR A 32 7.98 -5.65 -4.37
CA THR A 32 7.63 -6.73 -3.48
C THR A 32 6.37 -7.42 -3.97
N HIS A 33 6.16 -8.64 -3.53
CA HIS A 33 4.98 -9.42 -3.90
C HIS A 33 3.78 -8.98 -3.06
N ILE A 34 2.61 -9.00 -3.69
CA ILE A 34 1.36 -8.64 -3.03
C ILE A 34 1.08 -9.58 -1.87
N ASP A 35 1.45 -10.85 -1.99
CA ASP A 35 1.25 -11.81 -0.91
C ASP A 35 1.89 -11.35 0.39
N LYS A 36 3.08 -10.79 0.30
CA LYS A 36 3.78 -10.30 1.49
C LYS A 36 3.04 -9.15 2.13
N ILE A 37 2.48 -8.29 1.29
CA ILE A 37 1.71 -7.14 1.79
C ILE A 37 0.45 -7.62 2.48
N GLN A 38 -0.24 -8.58 1.88
CA GLN A 38 -1.45 -9.12 2.47
C GLN A 38 -1.17 -9.74 3.83
N ARG A 39 -0.07 -10.48 3.95
CA ARG A 39 0.33 -11.06 5.23
C ARG A 39 0.67 -9.98 6.25
N LYS A 40 1.38 -8.95 5.81
CA LYS A 40 1.75 -7.86 6.71
C LYS A 40 0.53 -7.15 7.26
N LEU A 41 -0.48 -6.96 6.42
CA LEU A 41 -1.72 -6.31 6.83
C LEU A 41 -2.64 -7.23 7.63
N GLY A 42 -2.44 -8.54 7.52
CA GLY A 42 -3.29 -9.48 8.20
C GLY A 42 -4.70 -9.55 7.65
N ILE A 43 -4.86 -9.23 6.38
CA ILE A 43 -6.17 -9.21 5.74
C ILE A 43 -6.38 -10.51 4.97
N ALA A 44 -7.44 -11.23 5.30
CA ALA A 44 -7.75 -12.48 4.62
C ALA A 44 -8.35 -12.24 3.23
N ASN A 45 -9.00 -11.10 3.03
CA ASN A 45 -9.69 -10.82 1.78
C ASN A 45 -8.74 -10.24 0.76
N ALA A 46 -8.29 -11.08 -0.17
CA ALA A 46 -7.37 -10.66 -1.21
C ALA A 46 -7.98 -9.59 -2.13
N ASP A 47 -9.29 -9.65 -2.33
CA ASP A 47 -9.96 -8.66 -3.20
C ASP A 47 -9.87 -7.26 -2.59
N ALA A 48 -9.96 -7.15 -1.28
CA ALA A 48 -9.84 -5.86 -0.62
C ALA A 48 -8.44 -5.28 -0.80
N VAL A 49 -7.43 -6.13 -0.69
CA VAL A 49 -6.05 -5.69 -0.90
C VAL A 49 -5.86 -5.25 -2.35
N GLU A 50 -6.38 -6.04 -3.28
CA GLU A 50 -6.26 -5.70 -4.69
C GLU A 50 -6.95 -4.38 -5.02
N ALA A 51 -8.14 -4.17 -4.49
CA ALA A 51 -8.87 -2.93 -4.72
C ALA A 51 -8.09 -1.73 -4.19
N GLY A 52 -7.49 -1.87 -3.01
CA GLY A 52 -6.66 -0.81 -2.45
C GLY A 52 -5.44 -0.52 -3.31
N ILE A 53 -4.81 -1.57 -3.82
CA ILE A 53 -3.66 -1.42 -4.70
C ILE A 53 -4.06 -0.70 -5.99
N ARG A 54 -5.17 -1.07 -6.59
CA ARG A 54 -5.65 -0.41 -7.80
C ARG A 54 -5.90 1.07 -7.57
N LEU A 55 -6.52 1.40 -6.45
CA LEU A 55 -6.77 2.79 -6.13
C LEU A 55 -5.46 3.55 -5.96
N ALA A 56 -4.51 2.97 -5.24
CA ALA A 56 -3.22 3.61 -5.02
C ALA A 56 -2.46 3.78 -6.35
N VAL A 57 -2.56 2.81 -7.24
CA VAL A 57 -1.94 2.91 -8.56
C VAL A 57 -2.59 4.05 -9.35
N ALA A 58 -3.91 4.15 -9.30
CA ALA A 58 -4.63 5.20 -10.00
C ALA A 58 -4.24 6.58 -9.48
N LYS A 59 -3.90 6.67 -8.20
CA LYS A 59 -3.47 7.94 -7.61
C LYS A 59 -1.98 8.23 -7.81
N GLY A 60 -1.24 7.28 -8.36
CA GLY A 60 0.18 7.46 -8.58
C GLY A 60 1.04 7.17 -7.35
N TRP A 61 0.48 6.54 -6.33
CA TRP A 61 1.20 6.23 -5.09
C TRP A 61 1.89 4.87 -5.12
N LEU A 62 1.41 3.97 -5.96
CA LEU A 62 2.02 2.67 -6.18
C LEU A 62 2.15 2.42 -7.67
N ARG A 63 3.04 1.50 -8.01
CA ARG A 63 3.10 0.91 -9.35
C ARG A 63 2.92 -0.58 -9.18
N SER A 64 2.30 -1.20 -10.16
CA SER A 64 2.08 -2.64 -10.11
C SER A 64 2.58 -3.29 -11.39
N ASP A 65 2.87 -4.57 -11.29
CA ASP A 65 3.33 -5.35 -12.43
C ASP A 65 2.52 -6.64 -12.48
N GLY A 66 2.17 -7.04 -13.69
CA GLY A 66 1.40 -8.24 -13.90
C GLY A 66 -0.08 -7.96 -14.05
N ASP A 67 -0.79 -8.94 -14.62
CA ASP A 67 -2.24 -8.86 -14.81
C ASP A 67 -2.82 -10.26 -14.58
N PRO A 68 -3.42 -10.51 -13.40
CA PRO A 68 -3.58 -9.55 -12.31
C PRO A 68 -2.25 -9.17 -11.67
N ALA A 69 -2.25 -8.06 -10.98
CA ALA A 69 -1.02 -7.56 -10.38
C ALA A 69 -0.48 -8.58 -9.37
N SER A 70 0.81 -8.83 -9.45
CA SER A 70 1.47 -9.75 -8.53
C SER A 70 2.54 -9.07 -7.70
N SER A 71 3.08 -7.97 -8.21
CA SER A 71 4.14 -7.22 -7.53
C SER A 71 3.82 -5.75 -7.53
N VAL A 72 4.27 -5.05 -6.52
CA VAL A 72 4.07 -3.60 -6.41
C VAL A 72 5.32 -2.94 -5.86
N THR A 73 5.44 -1.66 -6.14
CA THR A 73 6.45 -0.81 -5.53
C THR A 73 5.85 0.54 -5.20
N LEU A 74 6.36 1.16 -4.16
CA LEU A 74 5.99 2.54 -3.86
C LEU A 74 6.57 3.47 -4.90
N THR A 75 5.90 4.58 -5.11
CA THR A 75 6.44 5.67 -5.91
C THR A 75 6.96 6.75 -4.97
N VAL A 76 7.66 7.73 -5.53
CA VAL A 76 8.08 8.90 -4.76
C VAL A 76 6.88 9.60 -4.16
N ASP A 77 5.79 9.73 -4.93
CA ASP A 77 4.58 10.35 -4.44
C ASP A 77 3.94 9.55 -3.30
N GLY A 78 3.99 8.22 -3.40
CA GLY A 78 3.49 7.37 -2.32
C GLY A 78 4.26 7.56 -1.03
N ILE A 79 5.57 7.66 -1.15
CA ILE A 79 6.41 7.91 0.03
C ILE A 79 6.10 9.27 0.64
N LYS A 80 5.90 10.28 -0.20
CA LYS A 80 5.55 11.61 0.30
C LYS A 80 4.22 11.60 1.04
N LEU A 81 3.29 10.79 0.58
CA LEU A 81 1.98 10.73 1.20
C LEU A 81 2.05 10.17 2.62
N ILE A 82 2.80 9.08 2.81
CA ILE A 82 2.93 8.51 4.14
C ILE A 82 3.92 9.29 4.99
N GLY A 83 4.75 10.06 4.34
CA GLY A 83 5.67 10.96 5.01
C GLY A 83 6.81 10.25 5.69
N PRO A 84 7.77 11.04 6.16
CA PRO A 84 8.75 10.48 7.06
C PRO A 84 8.02 10.05 8.30
N LYS A 85 8.47 8.96 8.87
CA LYS A 85 7.84 8.49 10.07
C LYS A 85 7.81 9.61 11.09
N PRO A 86 6.65 9.91 11.63
CA PRO A 86 6.59 10.94 12.64
C PRO A 86 7.46 10.50 13.81
N THR A 87 8.44 11.28 14.05
CA THR A 87 9.32 10.97 15.13
C THR A 87 8.82 11.64 16.37
N GLY A 88 8.81 10.89 17.38
CA GLY A 88 8.52 11.47 18.64
C GLY A 88 7.15 12.03 18.70
N GLY A 89 6.40 11.49 17.91
CA GLY A 89 5.02 11.96 17.95
C GLY A 89 4.98 13.07 17.12
#